data_939fb46eaf2c3b21af70d47c47c192cd
#
_entry.id   939fb46eaf2c3b21af70d47c47c192cd
#
_cell.length_a   1.000
_cell.length_b   1.000
_cell.length_c   1.000
_cell.angle_alpha   90.00
_cell.angle_beta   90.00
_cell.angle_gamma   90.00
#
_symmetry.space_group_name_H-M   'P 1'
#
loop_
_entity.id
_entity.type
_entity.pdbx_description
1 polymer ?
#
loop_
_entity_poly.entity_id
_entity_poly.type
_entity_poly.pdbx_seq_one_letter_code
_entity_poly.pdbx_strand_id
1 'polypeptide(L)'
;GIVQIEGGSVTAVASTTGTAIGGGIGFNSTGGKGEVKISGGNVYAYNHGNEWEIPSAAIGSAGSWKSYGGPGTIEITGGYVYAQTALGTAIGGGSSKTRQGGNATVRISGGYVIAKSISAVDKHTGETYPAGAGIGGGTGGNGMATVGEDNIPAYGGAANIDISGNPIIRTGSIGGGKTNNPEGKIGNATISVSGGDITAQFVMAGGAEESKESSFTM
;
A
#
# COMPACT_ATOMS: atom_id res chain seq x y z
N GLY A 1 -14.14 -8.37 -3.14
CA GLY A 1 -13.91 -9.55 -3.99
C GLY A 1 -12.61 -10.25 -3.62
N ILE A 2 -12.44 -11.45 -4.09
CA ILE A 2 -11.24 -12.28 -3.90
C ILE A 2 -10.63 -12.51 -5.28
N VAL A 3 -9.31 -12.30 -5.39
CA VAL A 3 -8.52 -12.64 -6.58
C VAL A 3 -7.55 -13.76 -6.21
N GLN A 4 -7.55 -14.85 -6.98
CA GLN A 4 -6.62 -15.96 -6.80
C GLN A 4 -5.81 -16.15 -8.09
N ILE A 5 -4.49 -16.22 -7.98
CA ILE A 5 -3.56 -16.42 -9.09
C ILE A 5 -2.63 -17.58 -8.70
N GLU A 6 -2.77 -18.69 -9.39
CA GLU A 6 -2.06 -19.93 -9.10
C GLU A 6 -0.94 -20.21 -10.13
N GLY A 7 -0.98 -19.54 -11.28
CA GLY A 7 0.01 -19.73 -12.35
C GLY A 7 -0.26 -18.83 -13.55
N GLY A 8 0.47 -19.09 -14.63
CA GLY A 8 0.37 -18.32 -15.85
C GLY A 8 1.06 -16.96 -15.80
N SER A 9 0.68 -16.06 -16.69
CA SER A 9 1.19 -14.69 -16.75
C SER A 9 0.03 -13.70 -16.71
N VAL A 10 0.03 -12.81 -15.72
CA VAL A 10 -0.99 -11.78 -15.50
C VAL A 10 -0.32 -10.42 -15.56
N THR A 11 -0.79 -9.54 -16.45
CA THR A 11 -0.42 -8.14 -16.46
C THR A 11 -1.68 -7.30 -16.26
N ALA A 12 -1.73 -6.57 -15.18
CA ALA A 12 -2.83 -5.69 -14.83
C ALA A 12 -2.35 -4.24 -14.72
N VAL A 13 -3.06 -3.32 -15.37
CA VAL A 13 -2.72 -1.90 -15.40
C VAL A 13 -3.94 -1.08 -15.02
N ALA A 14 -3.83 -0.34 -13.93
CA ALA A 14 -4.76 0.75 -13.59
C ALA A 14 -4.14 2.06 -14.08
N SER A 15 -4.75 2.67 -15.08
CA SER A 15 -4.18 3.85 -15.76
C SER A 15 -4.58 5.17 -15.10
N THR A 16 -5.66 5.17 -14.31
CA THR A 16 -6.22 6.38 -13.69
C THR A 16 -6.50 6.16 -12.20
N THR A 17 -7.62 5.57 -11.87
CA THR A 17 -8.06 5.32 -10.50
C THR A 17 -8.28 3.84 -10.28
N GLY A 18 -8.20 3.39 -9.04
CA GLY A 18 -8.46 2.00 -8.68
C GLY A 18 -7.20 1.18 -8.55
N THR A 19 -7.39 -0.05 -8.14
CA THR A 19 -6.32 -1.03 -7.89
C THR A 19 -6.08 -1.84 -9.16
N ALA A 20 -4.84 -2.14 -9.51
CA ALA A 20 -4.57 -3.01 -10.65
C ALA A 20 -5.07 -4.43 -10.37
N ILE A 21 -4.82 -4.97 -9.17
CA ILE A 21 -5.31 -6.29 -8.75
C ILE A 21 -5.90 -6.15 -7.34
N GLY A 22 -7.24 -6.26 -7.21
CA GLY A 22 -7.88 -6.24 -5.89
C GLY A 22 -9.19 -5.47 -5.80
N GLY A 23 -9.29 -4.51 -4.89
CA GLY A 23 -10.53 -3.80 -4.58
C GLY A 23 -10.92 -2.72 -5.59
N GLY A 24 -12.18 -2.40 -5.67
CA GLY A 24 -12.72 -1.29 -6.49
C GLY A 24 -12.71 0.05 -5.74
N ILE A 25 -12.63 1.17 -6.47
CA ILE A 25 -12.53 2.52 -5.90
C ILE A 25 -13.82 2.95 -5.18
N GLY A 26 -13.65 3.72 -4.10
CA GLY A 26 -14.72 4.45 -3.43
C GLY A 26 -14.61 5.96 -3.69
N PHE A 27 -15.63 6.60 -4.27
CA PHE A 27 -15.58 8.05 -4.45
C PHE A 27 -16.03 8.79 -3.18
N ASN A 28 -17.28 8.56 -2.75
CA ASN A 28 -17.83 9.11 -1.51
C ASN A 28 -17.97 8.04 -0.41
N SER A 29 -17.43 6.86 -0.62
CA SER A 29 -17.46 5.72 0.29
C SER A 29 -16.06 5.19 0.52
N THR A 30 -15.89 4.35 1.53
CA THR A 30 -14.63 3.63 1.76
C THR A 30 -14.21 2.86 0.50
N GLY A 31 -12.92 2.89 0.20
CA GLY A 31 -12.34 2.09 -0.88
C GLY A 31 -12.67 0.62 -0.72
N GLY A 32 -12.82 -0.09 -1.82
CA GLY A 32 -13.20 -1.49 -1.81
C GLY A 32 -12.12 -2.37 -1.17
N LYS A 33 -12.55 -3.32 -0.33
CA LYS A 33 -11.67 -4.35 0.22
C LYS A 33 -11.04 -5.18 -0.91
N GLY A 34 -9.73 -5.36 -0.85
CA GLY A 34 -8.98 -6.29 -1.69
C GLY A 34 -8.56 -7.52 -0.92
N GLU A 35 -8.89 -8.69 -1.42
CA GLU A 35 -8.35 -9.96 -0.97
C GLU A 35 -7.66 -10.64 -2.14
N VAL A 36 -6.33 -10.82 -2.04
CA VAL A 36 -5.51 -11.32 -3.15
C VAL A 36 -4.63 -12.46 -2.64
N LYS A 37 -4.68 -13.58 -3.36
CA LYS A 37 -3.84 -14.75 -3.11
C LYS A 37 -3.03 -15.07 -4.35
N ILE A 38 -1.72 -15.18 -4.21
CA ILE A 38 -0.80 -15.51 -5.30
C ILE A 38 0.05 -16.69 -4.84
N SER A 39 -0.11 -17.82 -5.49
CA SER A 39 0.67 -19.02 -5.19
C SER A 39 1.64 -19.40 -6.31
N GLY A 40 1.55 -18.76 -7.48
CA GLY A 40 2.45 -19.02 -8.59
C GLY A 40 2.26 -18.07 -9.76
N GLY A 41 3.00 -18.33 -10.84
CA GLY A 41 2.93 -17.54 -12.07
C GLY A 41 3.80 -16.29 -12.07
N ASN A 42 3.65 -15.49 -13.13
CA ASN A 42 4.29 -14.19 -13.31
C ASN A 42 3.22 -13.09 -13.23
N VAL A 43 3.26 -12.27 -12.19
CA VAL A 43 2.25 -11.25 -11.94
C VAL A 43 2.89 -9.86 -12.04
N TYR A 44 2.37 -9.04 -12.93
CA TYR A 44 2.78 -7.66 -13.13
C TYR A 44 1.57 -6.73 -12.87
N ALA A 45 1.64 -5.95 -11.81
CA ALA A 45 0.59 -5.02 -11.41
C ALA A 45 1.12 -3.58 -11.44
N TYR A 46 0.55 -2.74 -12.28
CA TYR A 46 0.92 -1.34 -12.42
C TYR A 46 -0.25 -0.44 -12.08
N ASN A 47 -0.02 0.49 -11.20
CA ASN A 47 -0.96 1.59 -10.95
C ASN A 47 -0.25 2.91 -11.30
N HIS A 48 -0.65 3.52 -12.41
CA HIS A 48 -0.07 4.75 -12.92
C HIS A 48 -0.76 6.01 -12.42
N GLY A 49 -1.57 5.92 -11.35
CA GLY A 49 -2.30 7.06 -10.79
C GLY A 49 -1.51 8.37 -10.87
N ASN A 50 -2.18 9.45 -11.12
CA ASN A 50 -1.58 10.77 -11.19
C ASN A 50 -1.90 11.63 -9.96
N GLU A 51 -1.34 12.83 -9.87
CA GLU A 51 -1.49 13.75 -8.75
C GLU A 51 -2.94 14.17 -8.46
N TRP A 52 -3.82 14.11 -9.45
CA TRP A 52 -5.23 14.49 -9.34
C TRP A 52 -6.15 13.35 -8.90
N GLU A 53 -5.64 12.14 -8.90
CA GLU A 53 -6.42 10.93 -8.71
C GLU A 53 -6.27 10.36 -7.30
N ILE A 54 -7.04 9.34 -7.03
CA ILE A 54 -7.03 8.63 -5.76
C ILE A 54 -5.96 7.56 -5.84
N PRO A 55 -4.82 7.70 -5.15
CA PRO A 55 -3.82 6.66 -5.13
C PRO A 55 -4.41 5.38 -4.56
N SER A 56 -4.18 4.28 -5.23
CA SER A 56 -4.62 2.96 -4.81
C SER A 56 -3.44 2.01 -4.76
N ALA A 57 -3.60 0.86 -4.14
CA ALA A 57 -2.56 -0.15 -4.19
C ALA A 57 -2.36 -0.65 -5.64
N ALA A 58 -1.19 -1.14 -5.99
CA ALA A 58 -1.05 -1.93 -7.21
C ALA A 58 -1.66 -3.32 -6.99
N ILE A 59 -1.36 -3.97 -5.85
CA ILE A 59 -1.98 -5.22 -5.42
C ILE A 59 -2.59 -5.01 -4.03
N GLY A 60 -3.89 -5.21 -3.89
CA GLY A 60 -4.59 -5.09 -2.60
C GLY A 60 -5.87 -4.28 -2.69
N SER A 61 -5.93 -3.12 -2.06
CA SER A 61 -7.18 -2.38 -1.92
C SER A 61 -7.17 -1.06 -2.64
N ALA A 62 -8.37 -0.61 -2.99
CA ALA A 62 -8.54 0.66 -3.65
C ALA A 62 -8.59 1.83 -2.66
N GLY A 63 -8.28 2.98 -3.19
CA GLY A 63 -8.38 4.24 -2.48
C GLY A 63 -9.78 4.79 -2.39
N SER A 64 -9.91 5.92 -1.67
CA SER A 64 -11.12 6.71 -1.57
C SER A 64 -10.82 8.21 -1.69
N TRP A 65 -11.74 8.95 -2.33
CA TRP A 65 -11.63 10.40 -2.42
C TRP A 65 -12.03 11.07 -1.11
N LYS A 66 -13.24 10.80 -0.62
CA LYS A 66 -13.87 11.49 0.53
C LYS A 66 -14.06 10.60 1.77
N SER A 67 -13.53 9.39 1.76
CA SER A 67 -13.68 8.45 2.87
C SER A 67 -12.37 7.69 3.12
N TYR A 68 -12.42 6.62 3.86
CA TYR A 68 -11.27 5.82 4.23
C TYR A 68 -10.75 4.99 3.05
N GLY A 69 -9.44 4.76 2.99
CA GLY A 69 -8.87 3.76 2.08
C GLY A 69 -9.39 2.36 2.40
N GLY A 70 -9.50 1.52 1.39
CA GLY A 70 -9.98 0.14 1.55
C GLY A 70 -8.97 -0.74 2.30
N PRO A 71 -9.42 -1.69 3.12
CA PRO A 71 -8.53 -2.64 3.79
C PRO A 71 -8.08 -3.74 2.83
N GLY A 72 -6.79 -4.11 2.89
CA GLY A 72 -6.16 -5.14 2.06
C GLY A 72 -5.79 -6.39 2.84
N THR A 73 -6.06 -7.56 2.26
CA THR A 73 -5.56 -8.85 2.74
C THR A 73 -4.84 -9.55 1.60
N ILE A 74 -3.53 -9.68 1.71
CA ILE A 74 -2.69 -10.21 0.64
C ILE A 74 -1.89 -11.39 1.16
N GLU A 75 -1.89 -12.49 0.41
CA GLU A 75 -1.14 -13.69 0.68
C GLU A 75 -0.32 -14.06 -0.56
N ILE A 76 1.01 -14.17 -0.41
CA ILE A 76 1.92 -14.57 -1.48
C ILE A 76 2.73 -15.75 -0.99
N THR A 77 2.51 -16.91 -1.60
CA THR A 77 3.21 -18.15 -1.26
C THR A 77 4.17 -18.61 -2.36
N GLY A 78 4.15 -17.97 -3.53
CA GLY A 78 5.02 -18.30 -4.66
C GLY A 78 4.86 -17.36 -5.84
N GLY A 79 5.60 -17.68 -6.92
CA GLY A 79 5.58 -16.93 -8.16
C GLY A 79 6.54 -15.74 -8.21
N TYR A 80 6.55 -15.06 -9.36
CA TYR A 80 7.21 -13.77 -9.55
C TYR A 80 6.17 -12.67 -9.49
N VAL A 81 6.30 -11.74 -8.56
CA VAL A 81 5.34 -10.66 -8.34
C VAL A 81 6.05 -9.31 -8.46
N TYR A 82 5.66 -8.53 -9.45
CA TYR A 82 6.08 -7.14 -9.61
C TYR A 82 4.89 -6.23 -9.42
N ALA A 83 4.92 -5.42 -8.37
CA ALA A 83 3.89 -4.45 -8.05
C ALA A 83 4.50 -3.03 -8.05
N GLN A 84 3.94 -2.13 -8.84
CA GLN A 84 4.36 -0.73 -8.88
C GLN A 84 3.16 0.21 -8.82
N THR A 85 3.26 1.23 -8.00
CA THR A 85 2.25 2.29 -7.92
C THR A 85 2.91 3.66 -7.80
N ALA A 86 2.22 4.69 -8.27
CA ALA A 86 2.53 6.07 -7.96
C ALA A 86 1.74 6.51 -6.73
N LEU A 87 2.42 7.08 -5.74
CA LEU A 87 1.86 7.68 -4.52
C LEU A 87 1.16 6.71 -3.54
N GLY A 88 0.62 5.61 -4.03
CA GLY A 88 -0.08 4.60 -3.23
C GLY A 88 0.86 3.59 -2.57
N THR A 89 0.31 2.52 -2.05
CA THR A 89 1.05 1.36 -1.54
C THR A 89 1.20 0.33 -2.64
N ALA A 90 2.40 -0.20 -2.88
CA ALA A 90 2.55 -1.17 -3.96
C ALA A 90 1.80 -2.47 -3.64
N ILE A 91 1.96 -3.01 -2.43
CA ILE A 91 1.24 -4.20 -1.96
C ILE A 91 0.61 -3.88 -0.60
N GLY A 92 -0.72 -3.81 -0.52
CA GLY A 92 -1.36 -3.56 0.76
C GLY A 92 -2.67 -2.78 0.75
N GLY A 93 -2.80 -1.82 1.68
CA GLY A 93 -3.99 -1.01 1.88
C GLY A 93 -4.19 0.08 0.83
N GLY A 94 -5.43 0.45 0.59
CA GLY A 94 -5.80 1.55 -0.30
C GLY A 94 -5.56 2.92 0.35
N SER A 95 -5.25 3.93 -0.44
CA SER A 95 -5.00 5.27 0.07
C SER A 95 -6.30 6.06 0.28
N SER A 96 -6.24 7.13 1.04
CA SER A 96 -7.31 8.12 1.14
C SER A 96 -6.78 9.49 0.82
N LYS A 97 -7.56 10.28 0.06
CA LYS A 97 -7.18 11.66 -0.24
C LYS A 97 -7.41 12.60 0.94
N THR A 98 -8.46 12.37 1.73
CA THR A 98 -8.87 13.29 2.79
C THR A 98 -8.89 12.67 4.19
N ARG A 99 -8.80 11.35 4.29
CA ARG A 99 -8.94 10.62 5.57
C ARG A 99 -7.82 9.60 5.76
N GLN A 100 -8.04 8.65 6.64
CA GLN A 100 -7.09 7.58 6.92
C GLN A 100 -6.95 6.61 5.74
N GLY A 101 -5.72 6.20 5.45
CA GLY A 101 -5.42 5.10 4.56
C GLY A 101 -5.95 3.76 5.06
N GLY A 102 -6.18 2.83 4.16
CA GLY A 102 -6.68 1.50 4.49
C GLY A 102 -5.64 0.64 5.22
N ASN A 103 -6.12 -0.16 6.13
CA ASN A 103 -5.27 -1.13 6.83
C ASN A 103 -4.84 -2.28 5.90
N ALA A 104 -3.73 -2.91 6.19
CA ALA A 104 -3.24 -4.06 5.44
C ALA A 104 -2.92 -5.25 6.34
N THR A 105 -3.23 -6.43 5.86
CA THR A 105 -2.68 -7.70 6.36
C THR A 105 -1.95 -8.35 5.19
N VAL A 106 -0.63 -8.50 5.31
CA VAL A 106 0.20 -9.05 4.24
C VAL A 106 0.99 -10.24 4.77
N ARG A 107 0.87 -11.39 4.11
CA ARG A 107 1.65 -12.59 4.40
C ARG A 107 2.43 -12.99 3.17
N ILE A 108 3.74 -13.15 3.32
CA ILE A 108 4.63 -13.56 2.24
C ILE A 108 5.49 -14.71 2.75
N SER A 109 5.29 -15.90 2.20
CA SER A 109 6.05 -17.09 2.59
C SER A 109 6.88 -17.72 1.47
N GLY A 110 6.77 -17.18 0.27
CA GLY A 110 7.56 -17.63 -0.88
C GLY A 110 7.47 -16.67 -2.07
N GLY A 111 8.16 -17.02 -3.15
CA GLY A 111 8.19 -16.24 -4.38
C GLY A 111 9.29 -15.17 -4.43
N TYR A 112 9.37 -14.52 -5.59
CA TYR A 112 10.22 -13.35 -5.82
C TYR A 112 9.31 -12.11 -5.93
N VAL A 113 9.38 -11.22 -4.96
CA VAL A 113 8.46 -10.07 -4.82
C VAL A 113 9.22 -8.76 -4.98
N ILE A 114 8.83 -7.96 -5.95
CA ILE A 114 9.31 -6.59 -6.13
C ILE A 114 8.13 -5.64 -5.90
N ALA A 115 8.22 -4.82 -4.86
CA ALA A 115 7.18 -3.87 -4.50
C ALA A 115 7.72 -2.44 -4.54
N LYS A 116 7.27 -1.64 -5.51
CA LYS A 116 7.74 -0.28 -5.74
C LYS A 116 6.61 0.72 -5.59
N SER A 117 6.71 1.59 -4.60
CA SER A 117 5.95 2.83 -4.57
C SER A 117 6.86 3.97 -5.00
N ILE A 118 6.43 4.77 -5.96
CA ILE A 118 7.18 5.89 -6.49
C ILE A 118 6.52 7.22 -6.13
N SER A 119 7.34 8.24 -5.88
CA SER A 119 6.88 9.62 -5.72
C SER A 119 6.39 10.18 -7.06
N ALA A 120 5.51 11.15 -7.00
CA ALA A 120 5.09 11.91 -8.18
C ALA A 120 5.34 13.40 -7.96
N VAL A 121 5.54 14.12 -9.05
CA VAL A 121 5.70 15.58 -9.05
C VAL A 121 4.44 16.20 -9.64
N ASP A 122 3.81 17.09 -8.89
CA ASP A 122 2.74 17.93 -9.42
C ASP A 122 3.30 18.84 -10.52
N LYS A 123 2.79 18.68 -11.72
CA LYS A 123 3.27 19.44 -12.90
C LYS A 123 2.89 20.91 -12.86
N HIS A 124 1.91 21.31 -12.05
CA HIS A 124 1.45 22.69 -11.95
C HIS A 124 2.17 23.45 -10.83
N THR A 125 2.40 22.79 -9.70
CA THR A 125 3.05 23.41 -8.54
C THR A 125 4.54 23.10 -8.44
N GLY A 126 5.00 22.01 -9.08
CA GLY A 126 6.36 21.49 -8.92
C GLY A 126 6.59 20.76 -7.59
N GLU A 127 5.56 20.61 -6.77
CA GLU A 127 5.66 19.90 -5.48
C GLU A 127 5.85 18.40 -5.69
N THR A 128 6.72 17.82 -4.89
CA THR A 128 6.95 16.37 -4.91
C THR A 128 6.11 15.70 -3.81
N TYR A 129 5.19 14.86 -4.22
CA TYR A 129 4.45 13.99 -3.31
C TYR A 129 5.23 12.71 -3.04
N PRO A 130 5.53 12.38 -1.79
CA PRO A 130 6.35 11.23 -1.45
C PRO A 130 5.64 9.92 -1.76
N ALA A 131 6.43 8.91 -2.10
CA ALA A 131 5.96 7.54 -2.29
C ALA A 131 5.26 6.99 -1.04
N GLY A 132 4.25 6.17 -1.22
CA GLY A 132 3.63 5.38 -0.14
C GLY A 132 4.52 4.24 0.36
N ALA A 133 3.96 3.29 1.08
CA ALA A 133 4.69 2.09 1.46
C ALA A 133 4.93 1.17 0.23
N GLY A 134 6.05 0.49 0.20
CA GLY A 134 6.24 -0.60 -0.75
C GLY A 134 5.33 -1.78 -0.38
N ILE A 135 5.40 -2.23 0.87
CA ILE A 135 4.52 -3.25 1.43
C ILE A 135 3.93 -2.70 2.72
N GLY A 136 2.61 -2.62 2.83
CA GLY A 136 2.01 -2.16 4.07
C GLY A 136 0.67 -1.45 4.00
N GLY A 137 0.46 -0.53 4.94
CA GLY A 137 -0.77 0.26 5.04
C GLY A 137 -0.91 1.32 3.94
N GLY A 138 -2.12 1.72 3.65
CA GLY A 138 -2.42 2.74 2.66
C GLY A 138 -2.05 4.16 3.12
N THR A 139 -1.72 5.04 2.19
CA THR A 139 -1.41 6.44 2.46
C THR A 139 -2.66 7.21 2.86
N GLY A 140 -2.56 8.04 3.89
CA GLY A 140 -3.63 8.94 4.32
C GLY A 140 -3.34 10.39 3.95
N GLY A 141 -4.38 11.18 3.66
CA GLY A 141 -4.27 12.61 3.38
C GLY A 141 -3.32 12.93 2.24
N ASN A 142 -3.45 12.26 1.11
CA ASN A 142 -2.50 12.38 0.02
C ASN A 142 -2.67 13.71 -0.73
N GLY A 143 -1.89 14.68 -0.37
CA GLY A 143 -1.40 15.76 -1.20
C GLY A 143 -2.28 16.96 -1.45
N MET A 144 -3.58 16.99 -1.16
CA MET A 144 -4.41 18.17 -1.47
C MET A 144 -5.33 18.66 -0.35
N ALA A 145 -5.44 17.95 0.73
CA ALA A 145 -6.15 18.44 1.89
C ALA A 145 -5.14 18.51 3.02
N THR A 146 -4.75 19.71 3.38
CA THR A 146 -3.95 19.97 4.59
C THR A 146 -4.67 19.51 5.84
N VAL A 147 -6.00 19.42 5.76
CA VAL A 147 -6.89 18.87 6.81
C VAL A 147 -8.08 18.24 6.09
N GLY A 148 -8.59 17.09 6.54
CA GLY A 148 -9.85 16.55 6.01
C GLY A 148 -11.00 17.56 6.12
N GLU A 149 -12.06 17.40 5.32
CA GLU A 149 -13.23 18.32 5.30
C GLU A 149 -13.81 18.60 6.71
N ASP A 150 -13.53 17.73 7.68
CA ASP A 150 -14.01 17.83 9.07
C ASP A 150 -12.90 18.26 10.07
N ASN A 151 -11.80 18.85 9.61
CA ASN A 151 -10.62 19.16 10.46
C ASN A 151 -10.01 17.93 11.18
N ILE A 152 -10.21 16.74 10.65
CA ILE A 152 -9.65 15.50 11.21
C ILE A 152 -8.30 15.24 10.53
N PRO A 153 -7.21 15.11 11.30
CA PRO A 153 -5.92 14.75 10.72
C PRO A 153 -6.01 13.41 9.95
N ALA A 154 -5.43 13.37 8.76
CA ALA A 154 -5.40 12.15 7.98
C ALA A 154 -4.23 11.26 8.41
N TYR A 155 -4.52 10.01 8.74
CA TYR A 155 -3.53 9.05 9.20
C TYR A 155 -3.21 8.02 8.13
N GLY A 156 -2.00 7.49 8.13
CA GLY A 156 -1.66 6.29 7.39
C GLY A 156 -2.43 5.07 7.90
N GLY A 157 -2.70 4.12 7.03
CA GLY A 157 -3.31 2.85 7.40
C GLY A 157 -2.37 1.97 8.21
N ALA A 158 -2.90 1.22 9.16
CA ALA A 158 -2.12 0.26 9.92
C ALA A 158 -1.73 -0.96 9.06
N ALA A 159 -0.65 -1.65 9.43
CA ALA A 159 -0.20 -2.85 8.74
C ALA A 159 0.12 -3.99 9.71
N ASN A 160 -0.30 -5.19 9.34
CA ASN A 160 0.15 -6.43 9.96
C ASN A 160 0.85 -7.26 8.88
N ILE A 161 2.17 -7.41 9.01
CA ILE A 161 3.02 -7.99 7.96
C ILE A 161 3.76 -9.19 8.55
N ASP A 162 3.56 -10.34 7.94
CA ASP A 162 4.23 -11.59 8.30
C ASP A 162 5.02 -12.11 7.10
N ILE A 163 6.34 -12.19 7.27
CA ILE A 163 7.27 -12.71 6.27
C ILE A 163 7.95 -13.95 6.85
N SER A 164 7.70 -15.08 6.22
CA SER A 164 8.20 -16.38 6.68
C SER A 164 8.70 -17.23 5.50
N GLY A 165 9.25 -18.40 5.75
CA GLY A 165 9.73 -19.27 4.68
C GLY A 165 10.93 -18.70 3.93
N ASN A 166 10.96 -18.80 2.60
CA ASN A 166 12.10 -18.41 1.77
C ASN A 166 11.75 -17.42 0.63
N PRO A 167 10.97 -16.36 0.85
CA PRO A 167 10.73 -15.36 -0.19
C PRO A 167 12.00 -14.54 -0.46
N ILE A 168 12.07 -14.03 -1.69
CA ILE A 168 13.02 -12.97 -2.04
C ILE A 168 12.23 -11.68 -2.22
N ILE A 169 12.47 -10.68 -1.37
CA ILE A 169 11.70 -9.43 -1.38
C ILE A 169 12.63 -8.25 -1.67
N ARG A 170 12.25 -7.42 -2.62
CA ARG A 170 12.93 -6.18 -2.99
C ARG A 170 11.91 -5.03 -2.96
N THR A 171 12.09 -4.11 -2.02
CA THR A 171 11.11 -3.02 -1.80
C THR A 171 11.78 -1.75 -1.29
N GLY A 172 11.13 -0.61 -1.45
CA GLY A 172 11.56 0.64 -0.85
C GLY A 172 11.27 0.68 0.66
N SER A 173 10.10 0.23 1.07
CA SER A 173 9.73 0.25 2.49
C SER A 173 8.72 -0.83 2.85
N ILE A 174 8.80 -1.27 4.11
CA ILE A 174 7.84 -2.19 4.74
C ILE A 174 7.31 -1.50 5.99
N GLY A 175 5.99 -1.40 6.16
CA GLY A 175 5.44 -0.80 7.37
C GLY A 175 4.05 -0.19 7.25
N GLY A 176 3.73 0.70 8.18
CA GLY A 176 2.49 1.47 8.18
C GLY A 176 2.40 2.44 6.99
N GLY A 177 1.20 2.82 6.66
CA GLY A 177 0.95 3.81 5.61
C GLY A 177 1.48 5.18 5.99
N LYS A 178 1.96 5.93 5.01
CA LYS A 178 2.40 7.31 5.19
C LYS A 178 1.23 8.29 5.22
N THR A 179 1.52 9.51 5.61
CA THR A 179 0.63 10.66 5.46
C THR A 179 1.44 11.85 4.96
N ASN A 180 0.82 12.68 4.14
CA ASN A 180 1.38 13.96 3.70
C ASN A 180 0.80 15.13 4.52
N ASN A 181 -0.12 14.85 5.43
CA ASN A 181 -0.64 15.86 6.34
C ASN A 181 0.38 16.13 7.45
N PRO A 182 0.80 17.39 7.68
CA PRO A 182 1.75 17.74 8.75
C PRO A 182 1.29 17.36 10.17
N GLU A 183 -0.03 17.32 10.39
CA GLU A 183 -0.65 16.90 11.65
C GLU A 183 -1.04 15.43 11.67
N GLY A 184 -0.86 14.73 10.53
CA GLY A 184 -1.18 13.32 10.40
C GLY A 184 -0.08 12.43 10.97
N LYS A 185 -0.44 11.20 11.28
CA LYS A 185 0.50 10.20 11.80
C LYS A 185 0.67 9.05 10.80
N ILE A 186 1.87 8.52 10.73
CA ILE A 186 2.13 7.27 10.01
C ILE A 186 1.34 6.15 10.70
N GLY A 187 0.77 5.25 9.91
CA GLY A 187 0.02 4.11 10.44
C GLY A 187 0.92 3.17 11.26
N ASN A 188 0.37 2.61 12.31
CA ASN A 188 1.07 1.60 13.11
C ASN A 188 1.35 0.34 12.26
N ALA A 189 2.46 -0.34 12.54
CA ALA A 189 2.73 -1.63 11.92
C ALA A 189 3.24 -2.64 12.93
N THR A 190 2.76 -3.86 12.78
CA THR A 190 3.36 -5.06 13.37
C THR A 190 4.03 -5.83 12.24
N ILE A 191 5.33 -6.04 12.35
CA ILE A 191 6.13 -6.69 11.32
C ILE A 191 6.87 -7.88 11.95
N SER A 192 6.57 -9.07 11.48
CA SER A 192 7.25 -10.31 11.87
C SER A 192 8.03 -10.83 10.67
N VAL A 193 9.30 -11.12 10.88
CA VAL A 193 10.17 -11.72 9.86
C VAL A 193 10.82 -12.95 10.48
N SER A 194 10.51 -14.11 9.96
CA SER A 194 11.08 -15.41 10.39
C SER A 194 11.81 -16.13 9.27
N GLY A 195 12.00 -15.51 8.12
CA GLY A 195 12.73 -16.08 7.00
C GLY A 195 12.73 -15.20 5.76
N GLY A 196 13.46 -15.64 4.72
CA GLY A 196 13.56 -14.96 3.45
C GLY A 196 14.82 -14.10 3.26
N ASP A 197 15.02 -13.63 2.03
CA ASP A 197 16.03 -12.66 1.62
C ASP A 197 15.36 -11.33 1.32
N ILE A 198 15.44 -10.37 2.25
CA ILE A 198 14.70 -9.12 2.20
C ILE A 198 15.67 -7.96 2.04
N THR A 199 15.48 -7.18 0.99
CA THR A 199 16.11 -5.88 0.81
C THR A 199 15.04 -4.79 0.84
N ALA A 200 15.07 -3.97 1.86
CA ALA A 200 14.22 -2.79 2.02
C ALA A 200 15.09 -1.60 2.42
N GLN A 201 14.79 -0.41 1.90
CA GLN A 201 15.47 0.82 2.35
C GLN A 201 15.05 1.20 3.77
N PHE A 202 13.76 0.97 4.08
CA PHE A 202 13.17 1.27 5.39
C PHE A 202 12.26 0.12 5.83
N VAL A 203 12.38 -0.24 7.11
CA VAL A 203 11.42 -1.07 7.81
C VAL A 203 10.91 -0.26 8.99
N MET A 204 9.65 0.17 8.96
CA MET A 204 9.11 1.12 9.91
C MET A 204 7.85 0.56 10.56
N ALA A 205 7.94 0.30 11.84
CA ALA A 205 6.81 -0.14 12.65
C ALA A 205 5.84 0.99 13.03
N GLY A 206 6.10 2.23 12.65
CA GLY A 206 5.25 3.40 12.87
C GLY A 206 6.06 4.69 12.68
N GLY A 207 5.37 5.80 12.65
CA GLY A 207 5.99 7.12 12.45
C GLY A 207 6.49 7.76 13.74
N ALA A 208 7.33 8.77 13.55
CA ALA A 208 7.96 9.53 14.61
C ALA A 208 6.97 10.02 15.68
N GLU A 209 7.43 9.95 16.87
CA GLU A 209 7.07 10.59 18.13
C GLU A 209 5.86 10.10 18.92
N GLU A 210 4.82 9.43 18.38
CA GLU A 210 3.70 9.00 19.24
C GLU A 210 3.00 7.66 18.83
N SER A 211 3.56 6.83 17.98
CA SER A 211 2.99 5.49 17.78
C SER A 211 3.40 4.59 18.94
N LYS A 212 2.54 4.48 19.92
CA LYS A 212 2.80 3.66 21.13
C LYS A 212 2.75 2.15 20.90
N GLU A 213 2.40 1.71 19.70
CA GLU A 213 2.16 0.29 19.40
C GLU A 213 2.76 -0.10 18.04
N SER A 214 4.05 -0.14 17.97
CA SER A 214 4.77 -0.67 16.82
C SER A 214 5.74 -1.74 17.25
N SER A 215 5.71 -2.90 16.62
CA SER A 215 6.62 -4.00 16.91
C SER A 215 7.30 -4.49 15.65
N PHE A 216 8.58 -4.77 15.76
CA PHE A 216 9.38 -5.45 14.75
C PHE A 216 10.05 -6.66 15.42
N THR A 217 9.81 -7.85 14.88
CA THR A 217 10.38 -9.11 15.37
C THR A 217 11.14 -9.77 14.23
N MET A 218 12.39 -10.10 14.46
CA MET A 218 13.24 -10.91 13.57
C MET A 218 13.49 -12.28 14.19
#